data_cd716fd365d5bd93e22221ed4e66f4ac
#
_entry.id   cd716fd365d5bd93e22221ed4e66f4ac
#
_cell.length_a   1.000
_cell.length_b   1.000
_cell.length_c   1.000
_cell.angle_alpha   90.00
_cell.angle_beta   90.00
_cell.angle_gamma   90.00
#
_symmetry.space_group_name_H-M   'P 1'
#
loop_
_entity.id
_entity.type
_entity.pdbx_description
1 polymer ?
#
loop_
_entity_poly.entity_id
_entity_poly.type
_entity_poly.pdbx_seq_one_letter_code
_entity_poly.pdbx_strand_id
1 'polypeptide(L)'
;MSNQTVISILQSHLPNLMAVYAFGSRVSGDANANSDWDLAVLVAGYVGPGVLWELSGTLADVTGTDVDLFDLRAASTVMQYQVLTLGERWWLRADSATLVGVWEAAMLSEMTELNSARAGVMADIAVSGVIYGR
;
A
#
# COMPACT_ATOMS: atom_id res chain seq x y z
N MET A 1 -14.68 -10.84 -11.47
CA MET A 1 -13.73 -10.12 -12.32
C MET A 1 -12.32 -10.55 -11.95
N SER A 2 -11.47 -10.73 -12.92
CA SER A 2 -10.11 -11.19 -12.66
C SER A 2 -9.17 -10.02 -12.31
N ASN A 3 -8.14 -10.33 -11.52
CA ASN A 3 -7.07 -9.38 -11.21
C ASN A 3 -6.41 -8.85 -12.47
N GLN A 4 -6.34 -9.68 -13.51
CA GLN A 4 -5.70 -9.33 -14.76
C GLN A 4 -6.37 -8.13 -15.45
N THR A 5 -7.69 -8.01 -15.36
CA THR A 5 -8.39 -6.86 -15.93
C THR A 5 -7.99 -5.56 -15.24
N VAL A 6 -7.93 -5.58 -13.91
CA VAL A 6 -7.48 -4.42 -13.11
C VAL A 6 -6.04 -4.07 -13.46
N ILE A 7 -5.16 -5.05 -13.49
CA ILE A 7 -3.75 -4.86 -13.80
C ILE A 7 -3.58 -4.26 -15.20
N SER A 8 -4.32 -4.76 -16.20
CA SER A 8 -4.25 -4.26 -17.57
C SER A 8 -4.66 -2.79 -17.67
N ILE A 9 -5.71 -2.39 -16.95
CA ILE A 9 -6.15 -1.00 -16.90
C ILE A 9 -5.06 -0.12 -16.28
N LEU A 10 -4.50 -0.54 -15.17
CA LEU A 10 -3.43 0.21 -14.50
C LEU A 10 -2.19 0.33 -15.37
N GLN A 11 -1.79 -0.75 -16.04
CA GLN A 11 -0.65 -0.72 -16.95
C GLN A 11 -0.86 0.25 -18.11
N SER A 12 -2.06 0.32 -18.66
CA SER A 12 -2.33 1.20 -19.82
C SER A 12 -2.35 2.68 -19.46
N HIS A 13 -2.66 3.01 -18.21
CA HIS A 13 -2.73 4.39 -17.74
C HIS A 13 -1.48 4.85 -17.00
N LEU A 14 -0.66 3.93 -16.50
CA LEU A 14 0.54 4.22 -15.72
C LEU A 14 1.75 3.55 -16.39
N PRO A 15 2.40 4.22 -17.35
CA PRO A 15 3.52 3.61 -18.07
C PRO A 15 4.73 3.31 -17.19
N ASN A 16 4.87 4.01 -16.06
CA ASN A 16 5.93 3.82 -15.08
C ASN A 16 5.54 2.88 -13.94
N LEU A 17 4.45 2.13 -14.10
CA LEU A 17 3.99 1.19 -13.07
C LEU A 17 5.01 0.08 -12.87
N MET A 18 5.36 -0.19 -11.61
CA MET A 18 6.33 -1.20 -11.21
C MET A 18 5.70 -2.37 -10.46
N ALA A 19 4.67 -2.11 -9.65
CA ALA A 19 3.99 -3.15 -8.89
C ALA A 19 2.56 -2.72 -8.55
N VAL A 20 1.70 -3.71 -8.33
CA VAL A 20 0.31 -3.51 -7.89
C VAL A 20 0.06 -4.42 -6.69
N TYR A 21 -0.56 -3.86 -5.66
CA TYR A 21 -0.87 -4.55 -4.41
C TYR A 21 -2.36 -4.44 -4.12
N ALA A 22 -2.93 -5.52 -3.58
CA ALA A 22 -4.28 -5.51 -3.01
C ALA A 22 -4.19 -5.78 -1.52
N PHE A 23 -5.05 -5.13 -0.75
CA PHE A 23 -5.07 -5.31 0.70
C PHE A 23 -6.49 -5.05 1.22
N GLY A 24 -6.67 -5.05 2.53
CA GLY A 24 -7.95 -4.80 3.16
C GLY A 24 -8.85 -6.03 3.22
N SER A 25 -10.14 -5.82 3.41
CA SER A 25 -11.09 -6.89 3.73
C SER A 25 -11.21 -7.94 2.62
N ARG A 26 -11.06 -7.57 1.36
CA ARG A 26 -11.16 -8.52 0.26
C ARG A 26 -9.98 -9.49 0.19
N VAL A 27 -8.85 -9.12 0.77
CA VAL A 27 -7.65 -9.97 0.85
C VAL A 27 -7.66 -10.78 2.14
N SER A 28 -8.12 -10.18 3.26
CA SER A 28 -8.12 -10.83 4.56
C SER A 28 -9.22 -11.90 4.72
N GLY A 29 -10.18 -11.94 3.82
CA GLY A 29 -11.29 -12.89 3.90
C GLY A 29 -12.51 -12.40 4.66
N ASP A 30 -12.49 -11.16 5.15
CA ASP A 30 -13.60 -10.54 5.89
C ASP A 30 -14.59 -9.85 4.96
N ALA A 31 -14.38 -9.93 3.65
CA ALA A 31 -15.17 -9.23 2.66
C ALA A 31 -16.52 -9.90 2.42
N ASN A 32 -17.50 -9.07 2.06
CA ASN A 32 -18.75 -9.50 1.46
C ASN A 32 -18.86 -8.91 0.05
N ALA A 33 -19.98 -9.14 -0.63
CA ALA A 33 -20.18 -8.69 -2.01
C ALA A 33 -20.15 -7.15 -2.16
N ASN A 34 -20.37 -6.41 -1.09
CA ASN A 34 -20.41 -4.96 -1.09
C ASN A 34 -19.12 -4.32 -0.55
N SER A 35 -18.12 -5.12 -0.20
CA SER A 35 -16.85 -4.61 0.30
C SER A 35 -16.08 -3.89 -0.80
N ASP A 36 -15.45 -2.77 -0.45
CA ASP A 36 -14.62 -2.01 -1.35
C ASP A 36 -13.32 -2.77 -1.68
N TRP A 37 -12.75 -2.47 -2.83
CA TRP A 37 -11.41 -2.91 -3.17
C TRP A 37 -10.40 -1.86 -2.71
N ASP A 38 -9.38 -2.30 -1.99
CA ASP A 38 -8.26 -1.45 -1.57
C ASP A 38 -7.03 -1.86 -2.36
N LEU A 39 -6.56 -0.96 -3.21
CA LEU A 39 -5.44 -1.20 -4.12
C LEU A 39 -4.37 -0.14 -3.96
N ALA A 40 -3.11 -0.56 -4.06
CA ALA A 40 -1.97 0.36 -4.06
C ALA A 40 -1.12 0.12 -5.30
N VAL A 41 -0.59 1.20 -5.86
CA VAL A 41 0.35 1.13 -6.98
C VAL A 41 1.71 1.64 -6.53
N LEU A 42 2.76 1.05 -7.08
CA LEU A 42 4.13 1.52 -6.92
C LEU A 42 4.65 1.88 -8.30
N VAL A 43 5.03 3.15 -8.45
CA VAL A 43 5.52 3.68 -9.73
C VAL A 43 6.91 4.26 -9.55
N ALA A 44 7.63 4.44 -10.66
CA ALA A 44 8.85 5.25 -10.66
C ALA A 44 8.42 6.72 -10.55
N GLY A 45 8.63 7.33 -9.40
CA GLY A 45 8.11 8.65 -9.07
C GLY A 45 6.83 8.57 -8.25
N TYR A 46 5.87 9.44 -8.55
CA TYR A 46 4.59 9.52 -7.84
C TYR A 46 3.45 9.64 -8.84
N VAL A 47 2.26 9.25 -8.39
CA VAL A 47 1.04 9.41 -9.17
C VAL A 47 0.30 10.65 -8.67
N GLY A 48 -0.11 11.53 -9.59
CA GLY A 48 -0.89 12.70 -9.23
C GLY A 48 -2.25 12.32 -8.64
N PRO A 49 -2.76 13.09 -7.65
CA PRO A 49 -4.06 12.80 -7.05
C PRO A 49 -5.23 12.75 -8.05
N GLY A 50 -5.21 13.60 -9.07
CA GLY A 50 -6.23 13.60 -10.11
C GLY A 50 -6.24 12.32 -10.93
N VAL A 51 -5.07 11.78 -11.23
CA VAL A 51 -4.93 10.51 -11.96
C VAL A 51 -5.44 9.37 -11.10
N LEU A 52 -5.11 9.35 -9.81
CA LEU A 52 -5.62 8.34 -8.88
C LEU A 52 -7.13 8.37 -8.80
N TRP A 53 -7.73 9.56 -8.74
CA TRP A 53 -9.17 9.74 -8.71
C TRP A 53 -9.84 9.17 -9.96
N GLU A 54 -9.33 9.52 -11.14
CA GLU A 54 -9.88 9.03 -12.41
C GLU A 54 -9.77 7.51 -12.53
N LEU A 55 -8.62 6.95 -12.16
CA LEU A 55 -8.40 5.51 -12.21
C LEU A 55 -9.28 4.77 -11.21
N SER A 56 -9.47 5.30 -10.01
CA SER A 56 -10.41 4.74 -9.03
C SER A 56 -11.81 4.63 -9.61
N GLY A 57 -12.27 5.67 -10.29
CA GLY A 57 -13.58 5.66 -10.95
C GLY A 57 -13.68 4.62 -12.07
N THR A 58 -12.67 4.54 -12.91
CA THR A 58 -12.61 3.54 -13.99
C THR A 58 -12.64 2.12 -13.43
N LEU A 59 -11.86 1.87 -12.39
CA LEU A 59 -11.81 0.56 -11.75
C LEU A 59 -13.12 0.22 -11.04
N ALA A 60 -13.76 1.20 -10.42
CA ALA A 60 -15.06 1.01 -9.79
C ALA A 60 -16.12 0.59 -10.81
N ASP A 61 -16.11 1.21 -11.99
CA ASP A 61 -17.03 0.84 -13.08
C ASP A 61 -16.82 -0.60 -13.54
N VAL A 62 -15.59 -1.04 -13.61
CA VAL A 62 -15.23 -2.38 -14.07
C VAL A 62 -15.52 -3.44 -13.01
N THR A 63 -15.23 -3.13 -11.74
CA THR A 63 -15.42 -4.08 -10.64
C THR A 63 -16.86 -4.14 -10.12
N GLY A 64 -17.64 -3.09 -10.38
CA GLY A 64 -18.99 -2.98 -9.83
C GLY A 64 -19.04 -2.61 -8.36
N THR A 65 -17.91 -2.25 -7.76
CA THR A 65 -17.82 -1.79 -6.36
C THR A 65 -16.87 -0.61 -6.29
N ASP A 66 -16.89 0.12 -5.18
CA ASP A 66 -15.94 1.20 -4.97
C ASP A 66 -14.52 0.65 -4.91
N VAL A 67 -13.58 1.43 -5.44
CA VAL A 67 -12.15 1.10 -5.42
C VAL A 67 -11.42 2.28 -4.79
N ASP A 68 -10.67 2.00 -3.73
CA ASP A 68 -9.77 2.94 -3.11
C ASP A 68 -8.36 2.67 -3.64
N LEU A 69 -7.89 3.55 -4.52
CA LEU A 69 -6.58 3.42 -5.16
C LEU A 69 -5.65 4.51 -4.65
N PHE A 70 -4.47 4.13 -4.20
CA PHE A 70 -3.49 5.10 -3.73
C PHE A 70 -2.07 4.76 -4.16
N ASP A 71 -1.19 5.76 -4.05
CA ASP A 71 0.24 5.65 -4.35
C ASP A 71 0.97 5.14 -3.10
N LEU A 72 1.54 3.94 -3.19
CA LEU A 72 2.21 3.32 -2.04
C LEU A 72 3.38 4.16 -1.53
N ARG A 73 4.15 4.78 -2.41
CA ARG A 73 5.29 5.62 -1.99
C ARG A 73 4.85 6.86 -1.22
N ALA A 74 3.69 7.40 -1.53
CA ALA A 74 3.15 8.58 -0.88
C ALA A 74 2.36 8.25 0.38
N ALA A 75 2.13 6.98 0.67
CA ALA A 75 1.38 6.54 1.84
C ALA A 75 2.20 6.68 3.12
N SER A 76 1.52 6.69 4.27
CA SER A 76 2.18 6.70 5.57
C SER A 76 2.97 5.40 5.78
N THR A 77 3.95 5.46 6.67
CA THR A 77 4.75 4.28 7.06
C THR A 77 3.87 3.14 7.57
N VAL A 78 2.85 3.47 8.35
CA VAL A 78 1.90 2.47 8.87
C VAL A 78 1.13 1.81 7.74
N MET A 79 0.63 2.60 6.77
CA MET A 79 -0.11 2.06 5.64
C MET A 79 0.79 1.21 4.74
N GLN A 80 2.01 1.65 4.48
CA GLN A 80 3.01 0.87 3.73
C GLN A 80 3.24 -0.49 4.38
N TYR A 81 3.42 -0.50 5.69
CA TYR A 81 3.62 -1.73 6.44
C TYR A 81 2.41 -2.68 6.32
N GLN A 82 1.20 -2.14 6.45
CA GLN A 82 -0.02 -2.94 6.33
C GLN A 82 -0.16 -3.56 4.94
N VAL A 83 0.10 -2.79 3.89
CA VAL A 83 0.04 -3.28 2.51
C VAL A 83 1.04 -4.41 2.29
N LEU A 84 2.28 -4.22 2.75
CA LEU A 84 3.36 -5.18 2.49
C LEU A 84 3.26 -6.45 3.33
N THR A 85 2.67 -6.38 4.53
CA THR A 85 2.60 -7.54 5.44
C THR A 85 1.26 -8.28 5.38
N LEU A 86 0.17 -7.56 5.17
CA LEU A 86 -1.19 -8.12 5.19
C LEU A 86 -1.82 -8.22 3.81
N GLY A 87 -1.26 -7.53 2.83
CA GLY A 87 -1.78 -7.53 1.47
C GLY A 87 -1.14 -8.59 0.59
N GLU A 88 -1.52 -8.55 -0.67
CA GLU A 88 -0.99 -9.41 -1.72
C GLU A 88 -0.42 -8.54 -2.83
N ARG A 89 0.77 -8.90 -3.34
CA ARG A 89 1.30 -8.28 -4.55
C ARG A 89 0.73 -9.00 -5.75
N TRP A 90 -0.13 -8.30 -6.50
CA TRP A 90 -0.82 -8.88 -7.65
C TRP A 90 0.04 -8.89 -8.91
N TRP A 91 0.94 -7.93 -9.03
CA TRP A 91 1.75 -7.80 -10.23
C TRP A 91 3.07 -7.12 -9.90
N LEU A 92 4.10 -7.52 -10.60
CA LEU A 92 5.45 -6.98 -10.49
C LEU A 92 6.04 -6.91 -11.90
N ARG A 93 6.53 -5.73 -12.29
CA ARG A 93 7.27 -5.59 -13.55
C ARG A 93 8.58 -6.36 -13.44
N ALA A 94 8.84 -7.24 -14.41
CA ALA A 94 9.99 -8.15 -14.37
C ALA A 94 11.34 -7.42 -14.27
N ASP A 95 11.50 -6.33 -15.04
CA ASP A 95 12.73 -5.55 -15.05
C ASP A 95 12.88 -4.61 -13.84
N SER A 96 11.85 -4.49 -13.03
CA SER A 96 11.85 -3.65 -11.82
C SER A 96 11.92 -4.45 -10.53
N ALA A 97 12.01 -5.78 -10.61
CA ALA A 97 11.93 -6.67 -9.44
C ALA A 97 12.95 -6.33 -8.35
N THR A 98 14.20 -6.07 -8.74
CA THR A 98 15.25 -5.71 -7.78
C THR A 98 14.94 -4.39 -7.08
N LEU A 99 14.56 -3.36 -7.84
CA LEU A 99 14.27 -2.05 -7.30
C LEU A 99 13.04 -2.08 -6.38
N VAL A 100 12.00 -2.81 -6.77
CA VAL A 100 10.80 -2.98 -5.93
C VAL A 100 11.16 -3.70 -4.62
N GLY A 101 11.99 -4.73 -4.69
CA GLY A 101 12.47 -5.43 -3.50
C GLY A 101 13.22 -4.52 -2.54
N VAL A 102 14.07 -3.63 -3.07
CA VAL A 102 14.79 -2.64 -2.25
C VAL A 102 13.81 -1.66 -1.59
N TRP A 103 12.81 -1.19 -2.32
CA TRP A 103 11.82 -0.27 -1.75
C TRP A 103 10.95 -0.94 -0.70
N GLU A 104 10.52 -2.17 -0.93
CA GLU A 104 9.75 -2.93 0.06
C GLU A 104 10.56 -3.12 1.35
N ALA A 105 11.83 -3.48 1.23
CA ALA A 105 12.71 -3.63 2.39
C ALA A 105 12.89 -2.31 3.15
N ALA A 106 13.06 -1.20 2.43
CA ALA A 106 13.21 0.12 3.04
C ALA A 106 11.93 0.54 3.80
N MET A 107 10.76 0.32 3.22
CA MET A 107 9.49 0.63 3.86
C MET A 107 9.28 -0.18 5.14
N LEU A 108 9.60 -1.47 5.10
CA LEU A 108 9.53 -2.35 6.28
C LEU A 108 10.54 -1.94 7.35
N SER A 109 11.73 -1.52 6.95
CA SER A 109 12.77 -1.05 7.86
C SER A 109 12.37 0.23 8.58
N GLU A 110 11.72 1.17 7.90
CA GLU A 110 11.21 2.39 8.52
C GLU A 110 10.21 2.07 9.62
N MET A 111 9.31 1.12 9.41
CA MET A 111 8.35 0.71 10.43
C MET A 111 9.04 0.04 11.61
N THR A 112 10.06 -0.77 11.35
CA THR A 112 10.85 -1.41 12.40
C THR A 112 11.55 -0.36 13.27
N GLU A 113 12.16 0.66 12.66
CA GLU A 113 12.79 1.78 13.38
C GLU A 113 11.77 2.55 14.21
N LEU A 114 10.60 2.82 13.67
CA LEU A 114 9.53 3.50 14.38
C LEU A 114 9.09 2.68 15.60
N ASN A 115 8.90 1.38 15.45
CA ASN A 115 8.51 0.49 16.54
C ASN A 115 9.61 0.42 17.62
N SER A 116 10.86 0.37 17.22
CA SER A 116 12.01 0.35 18.15
C SER A 116 12.09 1.65 18.96
N ALA A 117 11.91 2.80 18.31
CA ALA A 117 11.90 4.10 18.97
C ALA A 117 10.74 4.18 19.98
N ARG A 118 9.55 3.72 19.58
CA ARG A 118 8.38 3.68 20.45
C ARG A 118 8.61 2.78 21.67
N ALA A 119 9.19 1.61 21.47
CA ALA A 119 9.52 0.68 22.53
C ALA A 119 10.52 1.28 23.51
N GLY A 120 11.55 1.99 23.00
CA GLY A 120 12.52 2.69 23.84
C GLY A 120 11.90 3.76 24.71
N VAL A 121 11.01 4.57 24.14
CA VAL A 121 10.28 5.60 24.89
C VAL A 121 9.41 4.98 25.98
N MET A 122 8.70 3.91 25.67
CA MET A 122 7.86 3.22 26.65
C MET A 122 8.67 2.60 27.76
N ALA A 123 9.84 2.03 27.46
CA ALA A 123 10.75 1.49 28.46
C ALA A 123 11.26 2.58 29.40
N ASP A 124 11.63 3.74 28.87
CA ASP A 124 12.08 4.90 29.68
C ASP A 124 10.98 5.39 30.60
N ILE A 125 9.75 5.48 30.12
CA ILE A 125 8.61 5.86 30.96
C ILE A 125 8.42 4.85 32.11
N ALA A 126 8.51 3.57 31.81
CA ALA A 126 8.33 2.52 32.83
C ALA A 126 9.40 2.58 33.92
N VAL A 127 10.65 2.85 33.52
CA VAL A 127 11.78 2.92 34.48
C VAL A 127 11.73 4.19 35.33
N SER A 128 11.48 5.34 34.72
CA SER A 128 11.54 6.63 35.41
C SER A 128 10.25 7.01 36.13
N GLY A 129 9.13 6.42 35.77
CA GLY A 129 7.82 6.82 36.28
C GLY A 129 7.37 8.19 35.83
N VAL A 130 7.99 8.74 34.78
CA VAL A 130 7.74 10.08 34.26
C VAL A 130 7.39 9.96 32.77
N ILE A 131 6.40 10.75 32.35
CA ILE A 131 6.05 10.84 30.93
C ILE A 131 6.89 11.93 30.29
N TYR A 132 7.73 11.56 29.34
CA TYR A 132 8.55 12.50 28.58
C TYR A 132 7.74 13.20 27.51
N GLY A 133 8.18 14.41 27.12
CA GLY A 133 7.49 15.23 26.16
C GLY A 133 6.41 16.11 26.76
N ARG A 134 6.33 16.15 28.03
CA ARG A 134 5.44 17.02 28.76
C ARG A 134 5.81 18.48 28.62
#